data_d647c5b3b1d4c526de53c3281d912447
#
_entry.id   d647c5b3b1d4c526de53c3281d912447
#
_cell.length_a   1.000
_cell.length_b   1.000
_cell.length_c   1.000
_cell.angle_alpha   90.00
_cell.angle_beta   90.00
_cell.angle_gamma   90.00
#
_symmetry.space_group_name_H-M   'P 1'
#
loop_
_entity.id
_entity.type
_entity.pdbx_description
1 polymer ?
#
loop_
_entity_poly.entity_id
_entity_poly.type
_entity_poly.pdbx_seq_one_letter_code
_entity_poly.pdbx_strand_id
1 'polypeptide(L)'
;MSFVGLHIHSDYSLLDGASQLPQLVDRAIELGMPAIALTDHGVMYGAIELIKVCRSKNIKPIIGNEMYVINGDIGNKERRRVRKYHQVVLAKNTKGYKNLVKLTSISHLKGFQGKGIFARPCVNKELLQQYHEGLIVTSACLGGEIPQAILQGKPDVAREIAKWYKDVFGEDYYLEIQDHGSPEDRTVNVEIIKIARELDIKFVATNDSHFISCFDVDAHDALLCIQTGKLISEDNRMRYSGTEYLKSAEEMAQLFRDHLPDDIIQEAIATTLEVAEKVEPYHILGEPRLPNYPVPAGHTADTYVEEVAWEGLLERLNRKSRNQIEPVYKERLEYELKMLQKMGFSTYFLVVWDYIKYARDNDIPVGPGRGSAAGSLVAYCLQITNIDPVHHGLLFERFLNPERKSMPDIDTDFCIEKRDEVIEYVTRRYGEDRVAQIITFNRLTSKAVLKDVARVLDIPYAESDKMAKLIPVVRGKPTKLAVMISDETPEQEFKDRYDNEPHVRRWIDMAMRIEGTNKTYGVHAAGVVISSDPLDEIVPLQRNKEGDVITQYFMEDIEAMGLLKMDFLGLKNLTLIQKSIQLIEQYRQIKVDPYEVTANERKVQKILAKGETDKIPEDVEKAYKLLEAGALE
;
A
#
# COMPACT_ATOMS: atom_id res chain seq x y z
N MET A 1 -1.63 29.30 22.83
CA MET A 1 -2.72 28.30 22.85
C MET A 1 -2.25 27.13 22.00
N SER A 2 -2.51 25.87 22.38
CA SER A 2 -2.18 24.71 21.56
C SER A 2 -3.44 24.10 20.95
N PHE A 3 -3.31 23.43 19.81
CA PHE A 3 -4.39 22.87 19.01
C PHE A 3 -3.95 21.53 18.42
N VAL A 4 -4.87 20.60 18.19
CA VAL A 4 -4.61 19.36 17.47
C VAL A 4 -5.58 19.25 16.30
N GLY A 5 -5.06 19.12 15.10
CA GLY A 5 -5.86 18.83 13.92
C GLY A 5 -6.41 17.39 13.96
N LEU A 6 -7.74 17.25 14.08
CA LEU A 6 -8.42 15.96 14.22
C LEU A 6 -9.13 15.48 12.95
N HIS A 7 -9.28 16.36 11.95
CA HIS A 7 -9.95 16.08 10.68
C HIS A 7 -9.05 16.57 9.54
N ILE A 8 -8.22 15.67 9.02
CA ILE A 8 -7.15 16.00 8.06
C ILE A 8 -7.06 14.92 6.98
N HIS A 9 -6.97 15.37 5.74
CA HIS A 9 -6.77 14.54 4.56
C HIS A 9 -5.34 14.69 4.03
N SER A 10 -4.74 13.55 3.69
CA SER A 10 -3.46 13.49 2.98
C SER A 10 -3.66 13.27 1.48
N ASP A 11 -2.56 13.15 0.75
CA ASP A 11 -2.55 12.75 -0.65
C ASP A 11 -3.01 11.29 -0.88
N TYR A 12 -3.28 10.55 0.19
CA TYR A 12 -3.97 9.25 0.14
C TYR A 12 -5.50 9.37 0.01
N SER A 13 -6.08 10.55 0.22
CA SER A 13 -7.38 10.94 -0.35
C SER A 13 -7.14 11.30 -1.83
N LEU A 14 -7.04 10.28 -2.69
CA LEU A 14 -6.47 10.35 -4.04
C LEU A 14 -7.09 11.46 -4.90
N LEU A 15 -6.23 12.36 -5.39
CA LEU A 15 -6.58 13.53 -6.19
C LEU A 15 -7.55 14.52 -5.51
N ASP A 16 -7.70 14.42 -4.20
CA ASP A 16 -8.51 15.31 -3.37
C ASP A 16 -7.64 16.01 -2.31
N GLY A 17 -6.89 15.25 -1.52
CA GLY A 17 -5.87 15.79 -0.63
C GLY A 17 -4.53 16.02 -1.34
N ALA A 18 -3.85 17.11 -0.98
CA ALA A 18 -2.52 17.47 -1.51
C ALA A 18 -1.40 17.36 -0.47
N SER A 19 -1.73 17.01 0.79
CA SER A 19 -0.76 16.95 1.89
C SER A 19 0.02 15.65 1.87
N GLN A 20 1.32 15.71 1.56
CA GLN A 20 2.22 14.56 1.77
C GLN A 20 2.58 14.46 3.26
N LEU A 21 2.56 13.25 3.83
CA LEU A 21 2.65 13.03 5.28
C LEU A 21 3.92 13.61 5.94
N PRO A 22 5.13 13.48 5.36
CA PRO A 22 6.32 14.07 5.98
C PRO A 22 6.22 15.59 6.15
N GLN A 23 5.77 16.31 5.10
CA GLN A 23 5.61 17.77 5.12
C GLN A 23 4.44 18.19 6.02
N LEU A 24 3.36 17.44 6.03
CA LEU A 24 2.22 17.68 6.90
C LEU A 24 2.61 17.60 8.39
N VAL A 25 3.39 16.60 8.77
CA VAL A 25 3.89 16.43 10.13
C VAL A 25 4.88 17.54 10.49
N ASP A 26 5.78 17.93 9.58
CA ASP A 26 6.67 19.08 9.79
C ASP A 26 5.88 20.35 10.08
N ARG A 27 4.84 20.62 9.30
CA ARG A 27 3.98 21.78 9.51
C ARG A 27 3.23 21.74 10.84
N ALA A 28 2.74 20.57 11.25
CA ALA A 28 2.10 20.40 12.55
C ALA A 28 3.05 20.74 13.71
N ILE A 29 4.32 20.32 13.61
CA ILE A 29 5.36 20.65 14.60
C ILE A 29 5.65 22.16 14.61
N GLU A 30 5.80 22.79 13.45
CA GLU A 30 5.98 24.25 13.33
C GLU A 30 4.83 25.02 13.99
N LEU A 31 3.60 24.52 13.89
CA LEU A 31 2.41 25.11 14.50
C LEU A 31 2.26 24.76 15.98
N GLY A 32 3.19 24.01 16.57
CA GLY A 32 3.20 23.64 18.00
C GLY A 32 2.16 22.58 18.36
N MET A 33 1.73 21.74 17.42
CA MET A 33 0.80 20.62 17.67
C MET A 33 1.53 19.48 18.37
N PRO A 34 1.02 18.94 19.51
CA PRO A 34 1.59 17.77 20.17
C PRO A 34 1.20 16.44 19.52
N ALA A 35 0.19 16.46 18.68
CA ALA A 35 -0.36 15.31 17.96
C ALA A 35 -0.97 15.74 16.63
N ILE A 36 -1.16 14.78 15.72
CA ILE A 36 -1.84 15.00 14.44
C ILE A 36 -2.66 13.77 14.07
N ALA A 37 -3.88 13.98 13.61
CA ALA A 37 -4.74 12.91 13.08
C ALA A 37 -4.64 12.80 11.56
N LEU A 38 -4.93 11.62 11.05
CA LEU A 38 -5.12 11.33 9.64
C LEU A 38 -6.49 10.67 9.45
N THR A 39 -7.35 11.30 8.65
CA THR A 39 -8.73 10.88 8.43
C THR A 39 -9.09 10.91 6.95
N ASP A 40 -8.33 10.20 6.12
CA ASP A 40 -8.57 10.12 4.68
C ASP A 40 -9.95 9.55 4.33
N HIS A 41 -10.48 9.90 3.17
CA HIS A 41 -11.80 9.50 2.70
C HIS A 41 -11.95 7.99 2.52
N GLY A 42 -12.58 7.32 3.46
CA GLY A 42 -12.97 5.92 3.39
C GLY A 42 -11.82 4.92 3.36
N VAL A 43 -10.58 5.34 3.57
CA VAL A 43 -9.36 4.51 3.46
C VAL A 43 -8.40 4.74 4.63
N MET A 44 -7.48 3.79 4.81
CA MET A 44 -6.40 3.88 5.80
C MET A 44 -5.00 3.79 5.19
N TYR A 45 -4.85 4.12 3.92
CA TYR A 45 -3.59 3.94 3.16
C TYR A 45 -2.34 4.49 3.85
N GLY A 46 -2.45 5.67 4.44
CA GLY A 46 -1.32 6.38 5.05
C GLY A 46 -1.07 6.07 6.53
N ALA A 47 -1.81 5.15 7.15
CA ALA A 47 -1.77 4.95 8.60
C ALA A 47 -0.38 4.55 9.10
N ILE A 48 0.26 3.58 8.46
CA ILE A 48 1.59 3.10 8.88
C ILE A 48 2.68 4.13 8.59
N GLU A 49 2.60 4.83 7.45
CA GLU A 49 3.52 5.92 7.11
C GLU A 49 3.42 7.04 8.16
N LEU A 50 2.20 7.45 8.55
CA LEU A 50 2.02 8.46 9.60
C LEU A 50 2.66 8.02 10.92
N ILE A 51 2.44 6.77 11.35
CA ILE A 51 3.05 6.24 12.58
C ILE A 51 4.58 6.31 12.52
N LYS A 52 5.18 5.89 11.40
CA LYS A 52 6.64 5.92 11.21
C LYS A 52 7.18 7.35 11.24
N VAL A 53 6.56 8.26 10.48
CA VAL A 53 6.98 9.67 10.40
C VAL A 53 6.82 10.36 11.75
N CYS A 54 5.68 10.20 12.42
CA CYS A 54 5.44 10.79 13.74
C CYS A 54 6.41 10.28 14.80
N ARG A 55 6.70 8.97 14.83
CA ARG A 55 7.69 8.39 15.74
C ARG A 55 9.09 8.97 15.51
N SER A 56 9.50 9.13 14.25
CA SER A 56 10.82 9.69 13.91
C SER A 56 10.98 11.15 14.32
N LYS A 57 9.87 11.89 14.45
CA LYS A 57 9.82 13.32 14.78
C LYS A 57 9.27 13.62 16.18
N ASN A 58 9.02 12.59 16.97
CA ASN A 58 8.54 12.67 18.35
C ASN A 58 7.22 13.46 18.52
N ILE A 59 6.27 13.25 17.62
CA ILE A 59 4.89 13.75 17.69
C ILE A 59 3.93 12.56 17.76
N LYS A 60 2.77 12.71 18.41
CA LYS A 60 1.79 11.63 18.56
C LYS A 60 0.95 11.45 17.29
N PRO A 61 0.91 10.26 16.66
CA PRO A 61 0.00 9.96 15.57
C PRO A 61 -1.38 9.59 16.11
N ILE A 62 -2.43 10.05 15.44
CA ILE A 62 -3.83 9.64 15.67
C ILE A 62 -4.36 9.06 14.36
N ILE A 63 -4.58 7.76 14.34
CA ILE A 63 -5.07 7.06 13.15
C ILE A 63 -6.58 7.13 13.10
N GLY A 64 -7.12 7.53 11.96
CA GLY A 64 -8.55 7.63 11.72
C GLY A 64 -8.93 7.32 10.27
N ASN A 65 -10.20 7.49 10.00
CA ASN A 65 -10.83 7.34 8.70
C ASN A 65 -12.07 8.22 8.67
N GLU A 66 -12.23 9.06 7.67
CA GLU A 66 -13.51 9.69 7.39
C GLU A 66 -14.37 8.70 6.62
N MET A 67 -15.14 7.93 7.37
CA MET A 67 -15.99 6.87 6.82
C MET A 67 -17.27 7.42 6.20
N TYR A 68 -17.85 6.66 5.29
CA TYR A 68 -19.18 6.91 4.77
C TYR A 68 -20.20 6.03 5.51
N VAL A 69 -21.20 6.67 6.09
CA VAL A 69 -22.29 5.99 6.83
C VAL A 69 -23.59 6.09 6.05
N ILE A 70 -24.32 4.99 5.97
CA ILE A 70 -25.67 4.94 5.39
C ILE A 70 -26.67 4.44 6.42
N ASN A 71 -27.93 4.83 6.25
CA ASN A 71 -29.03 4.27 7.01
C ASN A 71 -29.60 3.03 6.31
N GLY A 72 -29.56 1.89 6.99
CA GLY A 72 -30.03 0.59 6.52
C GLY A 72 -28.93 -0.40 6.14
N ASP A 73 -29.31 -1.47 5.47
CA ASP A 73 -28.43 -2.58 5.12
C ASP A 73 -27.38 -2.18 4.07
N ILE A 74 -26.10 -2.41 4.37
CA ILE A 74 -24.98 -2.16 3.46
C ILE A 74 -24.94 -3.12 2.26
N GLY A 75 -25.53 -4.31 2.38
CA GLY A 75 -25.62 -5.33 1.33
C GLY A 75 -26.70 -5.02 0.28
N ASN A 76 -27.62 -4.13 0.56
CA ASN A 76 -28.73 -3.81 -0.34
C ASN A 76 -28.30 -2.86 -1.46
N LYS A 77 -27.98 -3.41 -2.63
CA LYS A 77 -27.56 -2.68 -3.84
C LYS A 77 -28.71 -2.16 -4.70
N GLU A 78 -29.97 -2.51 -4.39
CA GLU A 78 -31.14 -2.13 -5.20
C GLU A 78 -31.63 -0.70 -4.91
N ARG A 79 -31.22 -0.08 -3.83
CA ARG A 79 -31.58 1.29 -3.50
C ARG A 79 -30.89 2.27 -4.46
N ARG A 80 -31.64 2.86 -5.36
CA ARG A 80 -31.13 3.75 -6.43
C ARG A 80 -30.40 5.01 -5.94
N ARG A 81 -30.65 5.52 -4.72
CA ARG A 81 -29.97 6.70 -4.13
C ARG A 81 -29.94 6.59 -2.60
N VAL A 82 -28.95 5.95 -2.05
CA VAL A 82 -28.68 6.02 -0.61
C VAL A 82 -27.82 7.25 -0.34
N ARG A 83 -28.22 8.09 0.60
CA ARG A 83 -27.40 9.21 1.05
C ARG A 83 -26.24 8.65 1.88
N LYS A 84 -25.04 9.10 1.60
CA LYS A 84 -23.81 8.72 2.27
C LYS A 84 -23.38 9.90 3.13
N TYR A 85 -23.30 9.71 4.44
CA TYR A 85 -22.89 10.74 5.38
C TYR A 85 -21.44 10.54 5.77
N HIS A 86 -20.71 11.62 5.93
CA HIS A 86 -19.35 11.60 6.44
C HIS A 86 -19.36 11.34 7.95
N GLN A 87 -18.41 10.54 8.42
CA GLN A 87 -18.28 10.20 9.82
C GLN A 87 -16.78 10.03 10.15
N VAL A 88 -16.22 10.92 10.97
CA VAL A 88 -14.84 10.79 11.42
C VAL A 88 -14.77 9.77 12.54
N VAL A 89 -13.92 8.78 12.36
CA VAL A 89 -13.68 7.70 13.32
C VAL A 89 -12.18 7.62 13.59
N LEU A 90 -11.79 7.79 14.85
CA LEU A 90 -10.40 7.75 15.30
C LEU A 90 -10.16 6.52 16.17
N ALA A 91 -8.98 5.93 16.03
CA ALA A 91 -8.54 4.84 16.90
C ALA A 91 -7.94 5.40 18.19
N LYS A 92 -8.54 5.09 19.34
CA LYS A 92 -8.08 5.50 20.67
C LYS A 92 -6.87 4.70 21.13
N ASN A 93 -6.83 3.43 20.79
CA ASN A 93 -5.80 2.49 21.20
C ASN A 93 -5.66 1.35 20.18
N THR A 94 -4.84 0.34 20.47
CA THR A 94 -4.62 -0.82 19.59
C THR A 94 -5.92 -1.58 19.28
N LYS A 95 -6.84 -1.71 20.26
CA LYS A 95 -8.15 -2.34 20.02
C LYS A 95 -8.98 -1.54 19.04
N GLY A 96 -9.05 -0.22 19.25
CA GLY A 96 -9.73 0.70 18.32
C GLY A 96 -9.13 0.68 16.93
N TYR A 97 -7.79 0.62 16.81
CA TYR A 97 -7.14 0.47 15.52
C TYR A 97 -7.59 -0.81 14.79
N LYS A 98 -7.64 -1.95 15.46
CA LYS A 98 -8.12 -3.21 14.88
C LYS A 98 -9.60 -3.13 14.47
N ASN A 99 -10.44 -2.51 15.28
CA ASN A 99 -11.84 -2.30 14.96
C ASN A 99 -12.02 -1.37 13.75
N LEU A 100 -11.19 -0.32 13.64
CA LEU A 100 -11.18 0.57 12.49
C LEU A 100 -10.74 -0.14 11.20
N VAL A 101 -9.73 -1.00 11.29
CA VAL A 101 -9.29 -1.88 10.20
C VAL A 101 -10.43 -2.79 9.74
N LYS A 102 -11.15 -3.39 10.69
CA LYS A 102 -12.29 -4.27 10.41
C LYS A 102 -13.43 -3.53 9.73
N LEU A 103 -13.83 -2.37 10.27
CA LEU A 103 -14.85 -1.51 9.67
C LEU A 103 -14.48 -1.04 8.26
N THR A 104 -13.23 -0.61 8.06
CA THR A 104 -12.72 -0.20 6.74
C THR A 104 -12.78 -1.37 5.76
N SER A 105 -12.33 -2.56 6.16
CA SER A 105 -12.39 -3.76 5.32
C SER A 105 -13.83 -4.13 4.95
N ILE A 106 -14.76 -4.14 5.91
CA ILE A 106 -16.17 -4.44 5.65
C ILE A 106 -16.77 -3.41 4.67
N SER A 107 -16.47 -2.13 4.84
CA SER A 107 -16.97 -1.06 3.97
C SER A 107 -16.57 -1.26 2.51
N HIS A 108 -15.33 -1.70 2.28
CA HIS A 108 -14.80 -1.95 0.93
C HIS A 108 -15.22 -3.29 0.34
N LEU A 109 -15.24 -4.36 1.14
CA LEU A 109 -15.52 -5.71 0.65
C LEU A 109 -17.02 -5.96 0.45
N LYS A 110 -17.87 -5.36 1.30
CA LYS A 110 -19.33 -5.63 1.36
C LYS A 110 -20.18 -4.39 1.17
N GLY A 111 -19.69 -3.19 1.57
CA GLY A 111 -20.46 -1.97 1.73
C GLY A 111 -20.35 -0.95 0.59
N PHE A 112 -19.84 -1.33 -0.58
CA PHE A 112 -19.71 -0.40 -1.71
C PHE A 112 -21.08 0.00 -2.26
N GLN A 113 -21.42 1.30 -2.20
CA GLN A 113 -22.69 1.88 -2.62
C GLN A 113 -22.50 2.90 -3.74
N GLY A 114 -23.34 2.83 -4.76
CA GLY A 114 -23.29 3.73 -5.93
C GLY A 114 -22.56 3.15 -7.11
N LYS A 115 -22.38 3.96 -8.16
CA LYS A 115 -21.73 3.56 -9.42
C LYS A 115 -20.70 4.60 -9.85
N GLY A 116 -19.65 4.16 -10.55
CA GLY A 116 -18.61 5.01 -11.11
C GLY A 116 -17.93 5.87 -10.05
N ILE A 117 -17.68 7.12 -10.36
CA ILE A 117 -17.00 8.09 -9.48
C ILE A 117 -17.76 8.43 -8.19
N PHE A 118 -19.05 8.10 -8.13
CA PHE A 118 -19.90 8.31 -6.93
C PHE A 118 -20.00 7.07 -6.03
N ALA A 119 -19.34 5.98 -6.40
CA ALA A 119 -19.27 4.80 -5.54
C ALA A 119 -18.42 5.08 -4.31
N ARG A 120 -18.91 4.68 -3.13
CA ARG A 120 -18.21 4.87 -1.86
C ARG A 120 -18.31 3.61 -1.00
N PRO A 121 -17.24 3.28 -0.23
CA PRO A 121 -17.27 2.21 0.75
C PRO A 121 -18.04 2.67 1.99
N CYS A 122 -19.14 2.00 2.32
CA CYS A 122 -20.05 2.43 3.37
C CYS A 122 -20.14 1.41 4.50
N VAL A 123 -20.36 1.93 5.69
CA VAL A 123 -20.81 1.19 6.87
C VAL A 123 -22.21 1.70 7.29
N ASN A 124 -22.81 1.05 8.27
CA ASN A 124 -24.04 1.50 8.91
C ASN A 124 -23.87 1.62 10.43
N LYS A 125 -24.89 2.10 11.11
CA LYS A 125 -24.86 2.29 12.57
C LYS A 125 -24.72 0.99 13.34
N GLU A 126 -25.29 -0.11 12.85
CA GLU A 126 -25.18 -1.43 13.45
C GLU A 126 -23.73 -1.92 13.49
N LEU A 127 -22.97 -1.71 12.41
CA LEU A 127 -21.54 -2.04 12.36
C LEU A 127 -20.71 -1.12 13.27
N LEU A 128 -21.01 0.17 13.30
CA LEU A 128 -20.34 1.10 14.21
C LEU A 128 -20.57 0.71 15.67
N GLN A 129 -21.78 0.30 16.03
CA GLN A 129 -22.11 -0.20 17.36
C GLN A 129 -21.41 -1.53 17.67
N GLN A 130 -21.35 -2.45 16.72
CA GLN A 130 -20.70 -3.75 16.88
C GLN A 130 -19.19 -3.61 17.16
N TYR A 131 -18.54 -2.66 16.51
CA TYR A 131 -17.08 -2.44 16.58
C TYR A 131 -16.70 -1.14 17.32
N HIS A 132 -17.55 -0.65 18.24
CA HIS A 132 -17.38 0.65 18.90
C HIS A 132 -16.18 0.74 19.84
N GLU A 133 -15.75 -0.39 20.40
CA GLU A 133 -14.72 -0.43 21.45
C GLU A 133 -13.39 0.18 20.98
N GLY A 134 -12.86 1.11 21.76
CA GLY A 134 -11.58 1.78 21.47
C GLY A 134 -11.65 2.81 20.34
N LEU A 135 -12.83 3.22 19.90
CA LEU A 135 -13.02 4.24 18.89
C LEU A 135 -13.46 5.58 19.54
N ILE A 136 -12.93 6.67 18.99
CA ILE A 136 -13.42 8.03 19.22
C ILE A 136 -14.11 8.46 17.93
N VAL A 137 -15.32 9.00 18.04
CA VAL A 137 -16.15 9.36 16.89
C VAL A 137 -16.57 10.82 16.98
N THR A 138 -16.59 11.51 15.83
CA THR A 138 -17.06 12.90 15.76
C THR A 138 -18.17 13.06 14.72
N SER A 139 -18.88 14.19 14.74
CA SER A 139 -20.01 14.46 13.82
C SER A 139 -19.59 14.80 12.38
N ALA A 140 -18.31 14.89 12.10
CA ALA A 140 -17.71 15.26 10.82
C ALA A 140 -18.07 16.68 10.32
N CYS A 141 -17.83 16.94 9.03
CA CYS A 141 -18.07 18.22 8.33
C CYS A 141 -19.55 18.40 7.93
N LEU A 142 -19.85 19.38 7.07
CA LEU A 142 -21.21 19.57 6.52
C LEU A 142 -21.77 18.31 5.82
N GLY A 143 -20.93 17.38 5.40
CA GLY A 143 -21.31 16.07 4.86
C GLY A 143 -21.85 15.09 5.90
N GLY A 144 -21.72 15.38 7.19
CA GLY A 144 -22.18 14.54 8.30
C GLY A 144 -23.69 14.45 8.43
N GLU A 145 -24.19 13.42 9.11
CA GLU A 145 -25.63 13.17 9.27
C GLU A 145 -26.29 14.27 10.09
N ILE A 146 -25.65 14.70 11.18
CA ILE A 146 -26.18 15.76 12.07
C ILE A 146 -26.20 17.13 11.37
N PRO A 147 -25.11 17.63 10.78
CA PRO A 147 -25.13 18.86 9.99
C PRO A 147 -26.18 18.85 8.89
N GLN A 148 -26.36 17.73 8.22
CA GLN A 148 -27.35 17.60 7.15
C GLN A 148 -28.79 17.64 7.65
N ALA A 149 -29.08 17.08 8.85
CA ALA A 149 -30.39 17.19 9.47
C ALA A 149 -30.70 18.65 9.88
N ILE A 150 -29.72 19.37 10.42
CA ILE A 150 -29.82 20.80 10.75
C ILE A 150 -30.13 21.63 9.50
N LEU A 151 -29.37 21.46 8.42
CA LEU A 151 -29.57 22.20 7.17
C LEU A 151 -30.91 21.89 6.49
N GLN A 152 -31.51 20.73 6.76
CA GLN A 152 -32.86 20.39 6.31
C GLN A 152 -33.98 20.98 7.21
N GLY A 153 -33.65 21.78 8.22
CA GLY A 153 -34.59 22.33 9.17
C GLY A 153 -35.19 21.29 10.13
N LYS A 154 -34.41 20.23 10.44
CA LYS A 154 -34.86 19.12 11.32
C LYS A 154 -33.94 18.99 12.55
N PRO A 155 -33.88 20.03 13.43
CA PRO A 155 -33.00 19.99 14.59
C PRO A 155 -33.32 18.86 15.57
N ASP A 156 -34.61 18.48 15.70
CA ASP A 156 -34.99 17.36 16.56
C ASP A 156 -34.43 16.04 16.10
N VAL A 157 -34.39 15.79 14.77
CA VAL A 157 -33.75 14.62 14.19
C VAL A 157 -32.22 14.65 14.44
N ALA A 158 -31.61 15.83 14.34
CA ALA A 158 -30.20 15.99 14.68
C ALA A 158 -29.90 15.62 16.13
N ARG A 159 -30.78 16.01 17.07
CA ARG A 159 -30.68 15.64 18.50
C ARG A 159 -30.81 14.13 18.72
N GLU A 160 -31.78 13.49 18.08
CA GLU A 160 -31.93 12.02 18.15
C GLU A 160 -30.70 11.28 17.64
N ILE A 161 -30.12 11.73 16.53
CA ILE A 161 -28.88 11.17 15.97
C ILE A 161 -27.73 11.36 16.96
N ALA A 162 -27.52 12.58 17.48
CA ALA A 162 -26.48 12.89 18.44
C ALA A 162 -26.61 12.04 19.72
N LYS A 163 -27.85 11.87 20.21
CA LYS A 163 -28.14 11.02 21.35
C LYS A 163 -27.74 9.56 21.09
N TRP A 164 -28.08 9.02 19.92
CA TRP A 164 -27.68 7.65 19.55
C TRP A 164 -26.16 7.45 19.60
N TYR A 165 -25.39 8.40 19.04
CA TYR A 165 -23.92 8.34 19.09
C TYR A 165 -23.39 8.46 20.53
N LYS A 166 -23.99 9.36 21.35
CA LYS A 166 -23.61 9.47 22.76
C LYS A 166 -23.93 8.19 23.54
N ASP A 167 -25.04 7.55 23.27
CA ASP A 167 -25.44 6.30 23.92
C ASP A 167 -24.49 5.14 23.57
N VAL A 168 -23.94 5.11 22.34
CA VAL A 168 -23.01 4.07 21.88
C VAL A 168 -21.56 4.34 22.32
N PHE A 169 -21.06 5.57 22.14
CA PHE A 169 -19.64 5.90 22.33
C PHE A 169 -19.36 6.62 23.65
N GLY A 170 -20.38 7.05 24.37
CA GLY A 170 -20.23 7.72 25.68
C GLY A 170 -19.37 8.98 25.59
N GLU A 171 -18.33 9.04 26.42
CA GLU A 171 -17.37 10.14 26.49
C GLU A 171 -16.38 10.18 25.32
N ASP A 172 -16.43 9.21 24.43
CA ASP A 172 -15.61 9.14 23.22
C ASP A 172 -16.37 9.63 21.97
N TYR A 173 -17.55 10.25 22.17
CA TYR A 173 -18.30 10.95 21.12
C TYR A 173 -18.17 12.47 21.26
N TYR A 174 -17.89 13.15 20.13
CA TYR A 174 -17.72 14.61 20.06
C TYR A 174 -18.52 15.17 18.89
N LEU A 175 -18.97 16.42 19.02
CA LEU A 175 -19.51 17.19 17.91
C LEU A 175 -18.40 18.05 17.30
N GLU A 176 -18.43 18.27 15.99
CA GLU A 176 -17.47 19.15 15.29
C GLU A 176 -18.12 20.48 14.95
N ILE A 177 -17.34 21.55 15.10
CA ILE A 177 -17.62 22.86 14.50
C ILE A 177 -16.53 23.20 13.50
N GLN A 178 -16.92 23.71 12.34
CA GLN A 178 -16.04 24.13 11.24
C GLN A 178 -16.54 25.43 10.65
N ASP A 179 -15.67 26.24 10.07
CA ASP A 179 -16.09 27.41 9.28
C ASP A 179 -15.19 27.60 8.06
N HIS A 180 -15.76 27.45 6.88
CA HIS A 180 -15.17 27.72 5.58
C HIS A 180 -15.76 28.97 4.93
N GLY A 181 -16.44 29.80 5.71
CA GLY A 181 -17.00 31.08 5.29
C GLY A 181 -18.41 31.00 4.70
N SER A 182 -19.10 29.84 4.79
CA SER A 182 -20.45 29.69 4.31
C SER A 182 -21.51 30.03 5.39
N PRO A 183 -22.69 30.56 5.01
CA PRO A 183 -23.80 30.70 5.95
C PRO A 183 -24.25 29.38 6.55
N GLU A 184 -24.11 28.28 5.81
CA GLU A 184 -24.42 26.92 6.23
C GLU A 184 -23.56 26.51 7.42
N ASP A 185 -22.24 26.76 7.38
CA ASP A 185 -21.30 26.46 8.48
C ASP A 185 -21.73 27.15 9.76
N ARG A 186 -22.06 28.45 9.69
CA ARG A 186 -22.49 29.24 10.85
C ARG A 186 -23.80 28.75 11.44
N THR A 187 -24.79 28.45 10.58
CA THR A 187 -26.07 27.89 11.00
C THR A 187 -25.89 26.57 11.74
N VAL A 188 -25.05 25.69 11.18
CA VAL A 188 -24.74 24.38 11.78
C VAL A 188 -23.99 24.56 13.09
N ASN A 189 -22.97 25.41 13.17
CA ASN A 189 -22.18 25.62 14.38
C ASN A 189 -23.03 26.07 15.55
N VAL A 190 -23.93 27.05 15.35
CA VAL A 190 -24.82 27.56 16.42
C VAL A 190 -25.74 26.46 16.95
N GLU A 191 -26.32 25.64 16.06
CA GLU A 191 -27.22 24.56 16.47
C GLU A 191 -26.46 23.39 17.12
N ILE A 192 -25.23 23.06 16.63
CA ILE A 192 -24.36 22.06 17.25
C ILE A 192 -24.05 22.42 18.70
N ILE A 193 -23.71 23.69 18.99
CA ILE A 193 -23.43 24.12 20.36
C ILE A 193 -24.65 23.94 21.26
N LYS A 194 -25.86 24.24 20.77
CA LYS A 194 -27.10 23.99 21.54
C LYS A 194 -27.29 22.52 21.85
N ILE A 195 -27.16 21.64 20.82
CA ILE A 195 -27.27 20.19 20.98
C ILE A 195 -26.22 19.67 21.96
N ALA A 196 -24.98 20.17 21.86
CA ALA A 196 -23.88 19.82 22.75
C ALA A 196 -24.20 20.09 24.22
N ARG A 197 -24.73 21.28 24.50
CA ARG A 197 -25.13 21.67 25.88
C ARG A 197 -26.35 20.90 26.37
N GLU A 198 -27.37 20.68 25.53
CA GLU A 198 -28.57 19.94 25.88
C GLU A 198 -28.30 18.46 26.20
N LEU A 199 -27.38 17.81 25.46
CA LEU A 199 -27.07 16.39 25.58
C LEU A 199 -25.81 16.10 26.38
N ASP A 200 -25.14 17.11 26.93
CA ASP A 200 -23.86 17.00 27.62
C ASP A 200 -22.81 16.27 26.74
N ILE A 201 -22.67 16.72 25.50
CA ILE A 201 -21.68 16.22 24.55
C ILE A 201 -20.58 17.29 24.37
N LYS A 202 -19.34 16.91 24.48
CA LYS A 202 -18.22 17.81 24.19
C LYS A 202 -18.08 18.05 22.68
N PHE A 203 -17.48 19.17 22.31
CA PHE A 203 -17.28 19.54 20.92
C PHE A 203 -15.85 19.99 20.63
N VAL A 204 -15.42 19.83 19.39
CA VAL A 204 -14.09 20.15 18.90
C VAL A 204 -14.16 21.07 17.69
N ALA A 205 -13.17 21.95 17.57
CA ALA A 205 -12.95 22.72 16.36
C ALA A 205 -12.09 21.92 15.39
N THR A 206 -12.51 21.79 14.15
CA THR A 206 -11.77 21.13 13.08
C THR A 206 -11.78 21.98 11.81
N ASN A 207 -10.93 21.66 10.83
CA ASN A 207 -10.82 22.44 9.59
C ASN A 207 -10.92 21.60 8.31
N ASP A 208 -11.14 20.30 8.41
CA ASP A 208 -11.22 19.42 7.24
C ASP A 208 -10.07 19.70 6.25
N SER A 209 -8.84 19.70 6.78
CA SER A 209 -7.67 20.19 6.06
C SER A 209 -7.29 19.24 4.92
N HIS A 210 -7.15 19.75 3.69
CA HIS A 210 -6.81 19.00 2.48
C HIS A 210 -5.46 19.39 1.88
N PHE A 211 -4.85 20.48 2.35
CA PHE A 211 -3.52 20.93 1.94
C PHE A 211 -2.79 21.61 3.11
N ILE A 212 -1.49 21.82 2.98
CA ILE A 212 -0.64 22.16 4.12
C ILE A 212 -0.70 23.65 4.47
N SER A 213 -0.64 24.53 3.45
CA SER A 213 -0.49 25.97 3.62
C SER A 213 -1.45 26.75 2.73
N CYS A 214 -1.80 27.97 3.14
CA CYS A 214 -2.58 28.90 2.32
C CYS A 214 -1.94 29.20 0.95
N PHE A 215 -0.64 28.99 0.79
CA PHE A 215 0.05 29.11 -0.50
C PHE A 215 -0.23 27.94 -1.46
N ASP A 216 -0.86 26.86 -1.01
CA ASP A 216 -1.14 25.66 -1.82
C ASP A 216 -2.54 25.69 -2.46
N VAL A 217 -3.32 26.73 -2.22
CA VAL A 217 -4.72 26.85 -2.69
C VAL A 217 -4.84 26.63 -4.20
N ASP A 218 -4.03 27.33 -5.00
CA ASP A 218 -4.10 27.22 -6.47
C ASP A 218 -3.68 25.84 -6.97
N ALA A 219 -2.67 25.23 -6.32
CA ALA A 219 -2.20 23.89 -6.66
C ALA A 219 -3.23 22.82 -6.26
N HIS A 220 -3.89 22.99 -5.13
CA HIS A 220 -4.99 22.12 -4.71
C HIS A 220 -6.18 22.25 -5.65
N ASP A 221 -6.55 23.46 -6.07
CA ASP A 221 -7.61 23.68 -7.07
C ASP A 221 -7.27 23.00 -8.41
N ALA A 222 -6.00 23.05 -8.83
CA ALA A 222 -5.52 22.30 -10.00
C ALA A 222 -5.65 20.77 -9.80
N LEU A 223 -5.37 20.26 -8.61
CA LEU A 223 -5.52 18.84 -8.29
C LEU A 223 -6.97 18.37 -8.45
N LEU A 224 -7.95 19.15 -7.97
CA LEU A 224 -9.38 18.88 -8.16
C LEU A 224 -9.78 18.91 -9.64
N CYS A 225 -9.19 19.81 -10.42
CA CYS A 225 -9.39 19.83 -11.88
C CYS A 225 -8.79 18.59 -12.57
N ILE A 226 -7.64 18.09 -12.11
CA ILE A 226 -7.06 16.83 -12.58
C ILE A 226 -8.02 15.67 -12.31
N GLN A 227 -8.60 15.60 -11.11
CA GLN A 227 -9.55 14.58 -10.70
C GLN A 227 -10.82 14.58 -11.57
N THR A 228 -11.38 15.75 -11.80
CA THR A 228 -12.69 15.91 -12.48
C THR A 228 -12.59 16.06 -13.99
N GLY A 229 -11.38 16.15 -14.54
CA GLY A 229 -11.15 16.38 -15.97
C GLY A 229 -11.50 17.78 -16.47
N LYS A 230 -11.60 18.77 -15.55
CA LYS A 230 -12.01 20.14 -15.84
C LYS A 230 -10.83 21.08 -16.05
N LEU A 231 -11.09 22.24 -16.66
CA LEU A 231 -10.14 23.35 -16.71
C LEU A 231 -10.32 24.28 -15.50
N ILE A 232 -9.25 24.94 -15.10
CA ILE A 232 -9.29 25.90 -13.99
C ILE A 232 -10.20 27.09 -14.29
N SER A 233 -10.33 27.44 -15.58
CA SER A 233 -11.16 28.53 -16.08
C SER A 233 -12.66 28.21 -16.14
N GLU A 234 -13.05 26.95 -15.99
CA GLU A 234 -14.47 26.57 -16.00
C GLU A 234 -15.18 26.98 -14.70
N ASP A 235 -16.37 27.60 -14.80
CA ASP A 235 -17.16 28.03 -13.64
C ASP A 235 -17.91 26.87 -12.99
N ASN A 236 -18.44 25.95 -13.81
CA ASN A 236 -19.22 24.80 -13.30
C ASN A 236 -18.31 23.59 -13.00
N ARG A 237 -17.60 23.67 -11.88
CA ARG A 237 -16.71 22.62 -11.40
C ARG A 237 -16.63 22.57 -9.87
N MET A 238 -16.11 21.49 -9.33
CA MET A 238 -15.83 21.36 -7.92
C MET A 238 -14.74 22.34 -7.51
N ARG A 239 -14.98 23.08 -6.44
CA ARG A 239 -14.03 23.98 -5.78
C ARG A 239 -14.18 23.88 -4.28
N TYR A 240 -13.10 24.03 -3.56
CA TYR A 240 -13.11 24.28 -2.12
C TYR A 240 -13.02 25.79 -1.86
N SER A 241 -13.26 26.17 -0.60
CA SER A 241 -13.25 27.59 -0.21
C SER A 241 -11.84 28.22 -0.27
N GLY A 242 -10.79 27.36 -0.21
CA GLY A 242 -9.39 27.78 -0.09
C GLY A 242 -8.94 27.96 1.36
N THR A 243 -9.81 27.62 2.31
CA THR A 243 -9.52 27.72 3.75
C THR A 243 -9.16 26.39 4.40
N GLU A 244 -9.12 25.29 3.62
CA GLU A 244 -8.91 23.92 4.07
C GLU A 244 -7.41 23.56 4.22
N TYR A 245 -6.61 24.51 4.72
CA TYR A 245 -5.20 24.28 5.06
C TYR A 245 -4.98 24.05 6.55
N LEU A 246 -3.85 23.45 6.92
CA LEU A 246 -3.51 23.21 8.32
C LEU A 246 -3.19 24.54 9.03
N LYS A 247 -4.02 24.87 10.04
CA LYS A 247 -4.05 26.14 10.74
C LYS A 247 -3.43 26.06 12.14
N SER A 248 -2.90 27.19 12.61
CA SER A 248 -2.55 27.37 14.03
C SER A 248 -3.81 27.50 14.90
N ALA A 249 -3.63 27.41 16.23
CA ALA A 249 -4.73 27.61 17.18
C ALA A 249 -5.34 29.02 17.06
N GLU A 250 -4.53 30.03 16.78
CA GLU A 250 -4.96 31.42 16.61
C GLU A 250 -5.76 31.58 15.32
N GLU A 251 -5.30 31.01 14.22
CA GLU A 251 -6.04 30.99 12.95
C GLU A 251 -7.38 30.26 13.10
N MET A 252 -7.39 29.12 13.81
CA MET A 252 -8.63 28.38 14.12
C MET A 252 -9.59 29.22 14.95
N ALA A 253 -9.13 29.88 16.01
CA ALA A 253 -9.97 30.74 16.85
C ALA A 253 -10.59 31.88 16.03
N GLN A 254 -9.83 32.43 15.09
CA GLN A 254 -10.31 33.55 14.26
C GLN A 254 -11.49 33.18 13.36
N LEU A 255 -11.60 31.92 12.92
CA LEU A 255 -12.70 31.46 12.05
C LEU A 255 -14.09 31.63 12.65
N PHE A 256 -14.21 31.51 13.98
CA PHE A 256 -15.49 31.42 14.67
C PHE A 256 -15.91 32.73 15.34
N ARG A 257 -15.05 33.76 15.41
CA ARG A 257 -15.28 34.99 16.23
C ARG A 257 -16.47 35.83 15.80
N ASP A 258 -16.90 35.71 14.56
CA ASP A 258 -18.01 36.49 14.04
C ASP A 258 -19.40 35.92 14.42
N HIS A 259 -19.46 34.67 14.92
CA HIS A 259 -20.72 34.03 15.23
C HIS A 259 -20.76 33.19 16.54
N LEU A 260 -19.60 32.94 17.17
CA LEU A 260 -19.50 32.22 18.43
C LEU A 260 -18.79 33.04 19.52
N PRO A 261 -19.19 32.92 20.79
CA PRO A 261 -18.50 33.53 21.93
C PRO A 261 -17.09 32.97 22.12
N ASP A 262 -16.18 33.79 22.65
CA ASP A 262 -14.76 33.42 22.85
C ASP A 262 -14.59 32.22 23.78
N ASP A 263 -15.39 32.06 24.82
CA ASP A 263 -15.36 30.94 25.75
C ASP A 263 -15.70 29.61 25.05
N ILE A 264 -16.67 29.60 24.15
CA ILE A 264 -17.04 28.47 23.32
C ILE A 264 -15.89 28.09 22.36
N ILE A 265 -15.29 29.09 21.72
CA ILE A 265 -14.16 28.90 20.82
C ILE A 265 -12.97 28.28 21.56
N GLN A 266 -12.64 28.81 22.75
CA GLN A 266 -11.56 28.32 23.60
C GLN A 266 -11.80 26.86 24.01
N GLU A 267 -13.03 26.53 24.41
CA GLU A 267 -13.43 25.18 24.78
C GLU A 267 -13.27 24.22 23.58
N ALA A 268 -13.76 24.59 22.41
CA ALA A 268 -13.66 23.77 21.20
C ALA A 268 -12.21 23.44 20.81
N ILE A 269 -11.30 24.41 20.95
CA ILE A 269 -9.86 24.23 20.68
C ILE A 269 -9.21 23.38 21.77
N ALA A 270 -9.48 23.68 23.04
CA ALA A 270 -8.92 22.92 24.16
C ALA A 270 -9.36 21.44 24.16
N THR A 271 -10.59 21.16 23.75
CA THR A 271 -11.11 19.80 23.66
C THR A 271 -10.33 18.95 22.64
N THR A 272 -9.73 19.55 21.60
CA THR A 272 -8.85 18.80 20.66
C THR A 272 -7.64 18.20 21.35
N LEU A 273 -7.08 18.86 22.37
CA LEU A 273 -5.99 18.34 23.19
C LEU A 273 -6.45 17.18 24.07
N GLU A 274 -7.65 17.28 24.65
CA GLU A 274 -8.26 16.18 25.43
C GLU A 274 -8.41 14.93 24.57
N VAL A 275 -8.90 15.05 23.34
CA VAL A 275 -9.01 13.93 22.40
C VAL A 275 -7.63 13.32 22.15
N ALA A 276 -6.62 14.14 21.90
CA ALA A 276 -5.26 13.67 21.67
C ALA A 276 -4.65 12.97 22.90
N GLU A 277 -4.96 13.43 24.12
CA GLU A 277 -4.50 12.81 25.37
C GLU A 277 -5.11 11.41 25.57
N LYS A 278 -6.36 11.19 25.17
CA LYS A 278 -7.03 9.89 25.22
C LYS A 278 -6.40 8.84 24.31
N VAL A 279 -5.66 9.24 23.27
CA VAL A 279 -5.06 8.31 22.32
C VAL A 279 -3.79 7.70 22.89
N GLU A 280 -3.78 6.38 22.97
CA GLU A 280 -2.65 5.57 23.42
C GLU A 280 -1.74 5.16 22.24
N PRO A 281 -0.48 4.79 22.50
CA PRO A 281 0.40 4.23 21.48
C PRO A 281 -0.17 2.95 20.86
N TYR A 282 -0.08 2.83 19.52
CA TYR A 282 -0.50 1.63 18.80
C TYR A 282 0.61 0.57 18.79
N HIS A 283 0.27 -0.64 19.24
CA HIS A 283 1.16 -1.81 19.23
C HIS A 283 0.79 -2.72 18.07
N ILE A 284 1.13 -2.30 16.85
CA ILE A 284 0.75 -2.96 15.58
C ILE A 284 1.96 -3.33 14.71
N LEU A 285 3.10 -2.71 14.92
CA LEU A 285 4.37 -3.09 14.29
C LEU A 285 5.01 -4.18 15.14
N GLY A 286 5.44 -5.28 14.54
CA GLY A 286 5.83 -6.37 15.39
C GLY A 286 6.60 -7.51 14.73
N GLU A 287 6.69 -8.60 15.50
CA GLU A 287 7.39 -9.83 15.16
C GLU A 287 6.80 -10.50 13.90
N PRO A 288 7.63 -11.21 13.12
CA PRO A 288 7.19 -11.93 11.94
C PRO A 288 6.05 -12.91 12.22
N ARG A 289 4.98 -12.84 11.43
CA ARG A 289 3.83 -13.75 11.48
C ARG A 289 3.88 -14.67 10.28
N LEU A 290 4.33 -15.90 10.53
CA LEU A 290 4.39 -16.91 9.48
C LEU A 290 3.00 -17.53 9.23
N PRO A 291 2.64 -17.81 7.99
CA PRO A 291 1.43 -18.54 7.68
C PRO A 291 1.48 -19.97 8.26
N ASN A 292 0.31 -20.54 8.53
CA ASN A 292 0.22 -21.91 8.97
C ASN A 292 0.38 -22.88 7.79
N TYR A 293 1.31 -23.81 7.90
CA TYR A 293 1.42 -24.93 6.98
C TYR A 293 0.95 -26.22 7.66
N PRO A 294 -0.02 -26.96 7.08
CA PRO A 294 -0.48 -28.22 7.65
C PRO A 294 0.57 -29.31 7.42
N VAL A 295 1.36 -29.60 8.43
CA VAL A 295 2.33 -30.71 8.38
C VAL A 295 1.63 -32.07 8.57
N PRO A 296 2.17 -33.19 8.02
CA PRO A 296 1.66 -34.53 8.26
C PRO A 296 1.67 -34.91 9.75
N ALA A 297 0.79 -35.83 10.12
CA ALA A 297 0.71 -36.33 11.51
C ALA A 297 2.06 -36.89 11.96
N GLY A 298 2.51 -36.49 13.13
CA GLY A 298 3.79 -36.93 13.72
C GLY A 298 4.99 -36.03 13.38
N HIS A 299 4.79 -35.01 12.56
CA HIS A 299 5.83 -34.03 12.22
C HIS A 299 5.57 -32.65 12.83
N THR A 300 6.66 -31.92 13.07
CA THR A 300 6.67 -30.46 13.18
C THR A 300 7.12 -29.87 11.83
N ALA A 301 7.00 -28.55 11.66
CA ALA A 301 7.53 -27.89 10.45
C ALA A 301 9.04 -28.19 10.28
N ASP A 302 9.79 -28.19 11.37
CA ASP A 302 11.23 -28.46 11.37
C ASP A 302 11.56 -29.89 10.92
N THR A 303 10.87 -30.89 11.47
CA THR A 303 11.14 -32.28 11.12
C THR A 303 10.65 -32.62 9.70
N TYR A 304 9.58 -31.97 9.25
CA TYR A 304 9.06 -32.21 7.91
C TYR A 304 9.92 -31.56 6.82
N VAL A 305 10.37 -30.31 7.02
CA VAL A 305 11.29 -29.67 6.05
C VAL A 305 12.62 -30.45 5.96
N GLU A 306 13.11 -30.99 7.09
CA GLU A 306 14.29 -31.83 7.11
C GLU A 306 14.10 -33.11 6.30
N GLU A 307 12.99 -33.82 6.49
CA GLU A 307 12.68 -35.05 5.73
C GLU A 307 12.63 -34.77 4.24
N VAL A 308 11.82 -33.79 3.80
CA VAL A 308 11.67 -33.44 2.39
C VAL A 308 13.01 -32.98 1.79
N ALA A 309 13.84 -32.24 2.54
CA ALA A 309 15.13 -31.81 2.06
C ALA A 309 16.12 -32.98 1.85
N TRP A 310 16.15 -33.94 2.76
CA TRP A 310 16.98 -35.14 2.59
C TRP A 310 16.52 -36.01 1.43
N GLU A 311 15.21 -36.20 1.25
CA GLU A 311 14.66 -36.92 0.10
C GLU A 311 15.00 -36.21 -1.21
N GLY A 312 14.82 -34.88 -1.25
CA GLY A 312 15.17 -34.07 -2.42
C GLY A 312 16.67 -34.09 -2.74
N LEU A 313 17.56 -34.14 -1.74
CA LEU A 313 19.00 -34.26 -1.97
C LEU A 313 19.36 -35.60 -2.59
N LEU A 314 18.74 -36.70 -2.13
CA LEU A 314 18.93 -38.04 -2.73
C LEU A 314 18.52 -38.05 -4.20
N GLU A 315 17.37 -37.44 -4.51
CA GLU A 315 16.86 -37.33 -5.88
C GLU A 315 17.82 -36.49 -6.75
N ARG A 316 18.21 -35.28 -6.28
CA ARG A 316 19.12 -34.35 -6.99
C ARG A 316 20.48 -34.98 -7.33
N LEU A 317 21.01 -35.79 -6.44
CA LEU A 317 22.31 -36.44 -6.62
C LEU A 317 22.20 -37.84 -7.23
N ASN A 318 20.97 -38.33 -7.48
CA ASN A 318 20.69 -39.70 -7.95
C ASN A 318 21.34 -40.75 -7.03
N ARG A 319 21.10 -40.63 -5.71
CA ARG A 319 21.59 -41.55 -4.68
C ARG A 319 20.44 -42.33 -4.06
N LYS A 320 20.70 -43.57 -3.65
CA LYS A 320 19.69 -44.45 -3.04
C LYS A 320 19.65 -44.38 -1.50
N SER A 321 20.71 -43.86 -0.89
CA SER A 321 20.81 -43.71 0.57
C SER A 321 21.70 -42.56 0.98
N ARG A 322 21.48 -42.02 2.18
CA ARG A 322 22.28 -40.93 2.74
C ARG A 322 23.77 -41.24 2.84
N ASN A 323 24.15 -42.52 2.98
CA ASN A 323 25.54 -42.94 3.06
C ASN A 323 26.30 -42.75 1.73
N GLN A 324 25.61 -42.66 0.60
CA GLN A 324 26.20 -42.45 -0.73
C GLN A 324 26.39 -40.98 -1.09
N ILE A 325 25.91 -40.04 -0.23
CA ILE A 325 26.04 -38.60 -0.46
C ILE A 325 27.45 -38.16 -0.04
N GLU A 326 28.08 -37.34 -0.85
CA GLU A 326 29.40 -36.75 -0.58
C GLU A 326 29.37 -35.89 0.70
N PRO A 327 30.41 -35.90 1.55
CA PRO A 327 30.46 -35.21 2.83
C PRO A 327 30.12 -33.71 2.72
N VAL A 328 30.60 -33.04 1.68
CA VAL A 328 30.37 -31.59 1.47
C VAL A 328 28.86 -31.23 1.38
N TYR A 329 28.06 -32.08 0.73
CA TYR A 329 26.61 -31.87 0.65
C TYR A 329 25.90 -32.17 1.98
N LYS A 330 26.34 -33.22 2.70
CA LYS A 330 25.76 -33.56 4.02
C LYS A 330 25.98 -32.43 5.02
N GLU A 331 27.22 -32.01 5.18
CA GLU A 331 27.62 -30.97 6.14
C GLU A 331 26.90 -29.64 5.81
N ARG A 332 26.80 -29.31 4.53
CA ARG A 332 26.10 -28.10 4.09
C ARG A 332 24.59 -28.19 4.36
N LEU A 333 23.94 -29.30 4.07
CA LEU A 333 22.50 -29.46 4.31
C LEU A 333 22.18 -29.43 5.81
N GLU A 334 22.95 -30.15 6.63
CA GLU A 334 22.78 -30.15 8.09
C GLU A 334 22.99 -28.74 8.68
N TYR A 335 23.98 -28.01 8.20
CA TYR A 335 24.22 -26.62 8.59
C TYR A 335 23.05 -25.70 8.26
N GLU A 336 22.56 -25.74 7.03
CA GLU A 336 21.44 -24.92 6.59
C GLU A 336 20.14 -25.26 7.33
N LEU A 337 19.83 -26.55 7.53
CA LEU A 337 18.64 -27.00 8.27
C LEU A 337 18.69 -26.50 9.73
N LYS A 338 19.82 -26.61 10.43
CA LYS A 338 19.98 -26.08 11.78
C LYS A 338 19.77 -24.57 11.82
N MET A 339 20.26 -23.85 10.79
CA MET A 339 20.08 -22.41 10.72
C MET A 339 18.61 -22.02 10.52
N LEU A 340 17.89 -22.71 9.61
CA LEU A 340 16.46 -22.53 9.38
C LEU A 340 15.63 -22.75 10.64
N GLN A 341 15.89 -23.84 11.35
CA GLN A 341 15.23 -24.19 12.61
C GLN A 341 15.49 -23.12 13.68
N LYS A 342 16.76 -22.72 13.86
CA LYS A 342 17.15 -21.68 14.83
C LYS A 342 16.48 -20.34 14.54
N MET A 343 16.29 -19.97 13.27
CA MET A 343 15.67 -18.72 12.87
C MET A 343 14.14 -18.81 12.75
N GLY A 344 13.55 -20.01 12.87
CA GLY A 344 12.09 -20.23 12.80
C GLY A 344 11.50 -20.14 11.40
N PHE A 345 12.28 -20.38 10.33
CA PHE A 345 11.82 -20.23 8.95
C PHE A 345 11.40 -21.54 8.25
N SER A 346 11.35 -22.64 8.96
CA SER A 346 10.94 -23.94 8.39
C SER A 346 9.56 -23.88 7.72
N THR A 347 8.57 -23.25 8.37
CA THR A 347 7.23 -23.07 7.80
C THR A 347 7.26 -22.22 6.53
N TYR A 348 8.10 -21.18 6.47
CA TYR A 348 8.26 -20.36 5.27
C TYR A 348 8.71 -21.20 4.07
N PHE A 349 9.73 -22.02 4.26
CA PHE A 349 10.22 -22.92 3.20
C PHE A 349 9.17 -23.93 2.75
N LEU A 350 8.38 -24.47 3.67
CA LEU A 350 7.29 -25.38 3.34
C LEU A 350 6.19 -24.70 2.53
N VAL A 351 5.83 -23.46 2.84
CA VAL A 351 4.85 -22.69 2.06
C VAL A 351 5.37 -22.40 0.65
N VAL A 352 6.64 -21.98 0.51
CA VAL A 352 7.26 -21.76 -0.79
C VAL A 352 7.33 -23.05 -1.61
N TRP A 353 7.73 -24.15 -0.97
CA TRP A 353 7.77 -25.45 -1.59
C TRP A 353 6.38 -25.91 -2.07
N ASP A 354 5.33 -25.70 -1.29
CA ASP A 354 3.96 -26.11 -1.58
C ASP A 354 3.44 -25.52 -2.90
N TYR A 355 3.53 -24.20 -3.08
CA TYR A 355 3.03 -23.56 -4.29
C TYR A 355 3.93 -23.81 -5.52
N ILE A 356 5.24 -23.97 -5.32
CA ILE A 356 6.15 -24.34 -6.41
C ILE A 356 5.89 -25.79 -6.85
N LYS A 357 5.69 -26.69 -5.89
CA LYS A 357 5.31 -28.08 -6.17
C LYS A 357 4.00 -28.14 -6.94
N TYR A 358 2.96 -27.40 -6.49
CA TYR A 358 1.72 -27.30 -7.22
C TYR A 358 1.92 -26.85 -8.67
N ALA A 359 2.72 -25.81 -8.89
CA ALA A 359 2.98 -25.31 -10.23
C ALA A 359 3.64 -26.38 -11.12
N ARG A 360 4.62 -27.11 -10.60
CA ARG A 360 5.29 -28.19 -11.33
C ARG A 360 4.39 -29.38 -11.62
N ASP A 361 3.60 -29.78 -10.64
CA ASP A 361 2.64 -30.91 -10.78
C ASP A 361 1.51 -30.61 -11.79
N ASN A 362 1.28 -29.31 -12.10
CA ASN A 362 0.27 -28.85 -13.07
C ASN A 362 0.87 -28.26 -14.36
N ASP A 363 2.12 -28.60 -14.70
CA ASP A 363 2.79 -28.16 -15.91
C ASP A 363 2.84 -26.62 -16.06
N ILE A 364 2.99 -25.91 -14.94
CA ILE A 364 3.22 -24.47 -14.92
C ILE A 364 4.73 -24.24 -14.82
N PRO A 365 5.36 -23.62 -15.83
CA PRO A 365 6.79 -23.36 -15.79
C PRO A 365 7.20 -22.46 -14.63
N VAL A 366 8.21 -22.92 -13.91
CA VAL A 366 8.85 -22.19 -12.79
C VAL A 366 10.28 -21.90 -13.17
N GLY A 367 10.77 -20.70 -12.87
CA GLY A 367 12.15 -20.31 -13.12
C GLY A 367 13.16 -21.10 -12.29
N PRO A 368 14.44 -21.11 -12.69
CA PRO A 368 15.48 -21.88 -11.99
C PRO A 368 15.88 -21.30 -10.63
N GLY A 369 15.31 -20.17 -10.26
CA GLY A 369 15.68 -19.40 -9.09
C GLY A 369 16.60 -18.23 -9.42
N ARG A 370 16.56 -17.21 -8.57
CA ARG A 370 17.35 -15.99 -8.72
C ARG A 370 17.70 -15.38 -7.37
N GLY A 371 18.52 -14.32 -7.38
CA GLY A 371 18.88 -13.60 -6.17
C GLY A 371 19.69 -14.44 -5.17
N SER A 372 19.54 -14.13 -3.91
CA SER A 372 20.28 -14.78 -2.81
C SER A 372 19.79 -16.20 -2.50
N ALA A 373 18.53 -16.53 -2.80
CA ALA A 373 17.95 -17.85 -2.58
C ALA A 373 18.68 -18.97 -3.33
N ALA A 374 19.32 -18.66 -4.47
CA ALA A 374 20.16 -19.60 -5.21
C ALA A 374 21.35 -20.12 -4.37
N GLY A 375 21.73 -19.43 -3.28
CA GLY A 375 22.77 -19.88 -2.35
C GLY A 375 22.34 -20.94 -1.35
N SER A 376 21.04 -21.31 -1.31
CA SER A 376 20.50 -22.31 -0.36
C SER A 376 20.46 -23.71 -0.96
N LEU A 377 21.13 -24.67 -0.29
CA LEU A 377 21.04 -26.08 -0.64
C LEU A 377 19.67 -26.66 -0.26
N VAL A 378 19.05 -26.22 0.83
CA VAL A 378 17.68 -26.60 1.19
C VAL A 378 16.72 -26.19 0.07
N ALA A 379 16.79 -24.95 -0.43
CA ALA A 379 15.97 -24.51 -1.56
C ALA A 379 16.19 -25.37 -2.83
N TYR A 380 17.42 -25.77 -3.10
CA TYR A 380 17.73 -26.68 -4.20
C TYR A 380 17.13 -28.07 -3.99
N CYS A 381 17.23 -28.64 -2.79
CA CYS A 381 16.65 -29.94 -2.44
C CYS A 381 15.12 -29.94 -2.54
N LEU A 382 14.46 -28.88 -2.07
CA LEU A 382 13.02 -28.70 -2.17
C LEU A 382 12.54 -28.35 -3.60
N GLN A 383 13.44 -28.31 -4.58
CA GLN A 383 13.13 -27.88 -5.93
C GLN A 383 12.58 -26.46 -6.04
N ILE A 384 12.79 -25.61 -5.04
CA ILE A 384 12.49 -24.18 -5.07
C ILE A 384 13.43 -23.50 -6.08
N THR A 385 14.69 -23.89 -6.08
CA THR A 385 15.69 -23.47 -7.09
C THR A 385 16.23 -24.68 -7.85
N ASN A 386 16.77 -24.45 -9.04
CA ASN A 386 17.44 -25.47 -9.86
C ASN A 386 18.95 -25.22 -10.01
N ILE A 387 19.50 -24.36 -9.15
CA ILE A 387 20.92 -24.02 -9.13
C ILE A 387 21.56 -24.75 -7.94
N ASP A 388 22.54 -25.61 -8.21
CA ASP A 388 23.30 -26.31 -7.18
C ASP A 388 24.31 -25.37 -6.51
N PRO A 389 24.07 -24.90 -5.28
CA PRO A 389 24.92 -23.91 -4.65
C PRO A 389 26.30 -24.46 -4.28
N VAL A 390 26.41 -25.76 -4.02
CA VAL A 390 27.68 -26.41 -3.69
C VAL A 390 28.57 -26.49 -4.93
N HIS A 391 27.98 -26.89 -6.05
CA HIS A 391 28.71 -26.95 -7.33
C HIS A 391 29.22 -25.59 -7.79
N HIS A 392 28.41 -24.53 -7.60
CA HIS A 392 28.75 -23.16 -8.02
C HIS A 392 29.49 -22.35 -6.94
N GLY A 393 29.78 -22.93 -5.78
CA GLY A 393 30.48 -22.25 -4.68
C GLY A 393 29.69 -21.06 -4.10
N LEU A 394 28.34 -21.12 -4.10
CA LEU A 394 27.48 -20.06 -3.58
C LEU A 394 27.37 -20.15 -2.06
N LEU A 395 27.38 -18.97 -1.41
CA LEU A 395 27.36 -18.85 0.04
C LEU A 395 25.92 -18.72 0.56
N PHE A 396 25.55 -19.56 1.54
CA PHE A 396 24.27 -19.53 2.21
C PHE A 396 24.06 -18.24 3.03
N GLU A 397 25.12 -17.70 3.60
CA GLU A 397 25.13 -16.51 4.44
C GLU A 397 24.73 -15.23 3.68
N ARG A 398 24.78 -15.27 2.35
CA ARG A 398 24.23 -14.19 1.50
C ARG A 398 22.70 -14.21 1.46
N PHE A 399 22.10 -15.37 1.68
CA PHE A 399 20.65 -15.56 1.72
C PHE A 399 20.10 -15.42 3.14
N LEU A 400 20.65 -16.16 4.10
CA LEU A 400 20.27 -16.08 5.50
C LEU A 400 21.50 -15.85 6.38
N ASN A 401 21.45 -14.78 7.18
CA ASN A 401 22.48 -14.45 8.14
C ASN A 401 21.82 -14.22 9.51
N PRO A 402 22.19 -15.01 10.55
CA PRO A 402 21.62 -14.87 11.89
C PRO A 402 21.90 -13.52 12.56
N GLU A 403 22.92 -12.79 12.11
CA GLU A 403 23.22 -11.44 12.58
C GLU A 403 22.28 -10.39 11.98
N ARG A 404 21.68 -10.68 10.83
CA ARG A 404 20.64 -9.86 10.21
C ARG A 404 19.28 -10.49 10.50
N LYS A 405 18.49 -9.89 11.36
CA LYS A 405 17.11 -10.32 11.67
C LYS A 405 16.12 -10.01 10.51
N SER A 406 16.58 -10.09 9.25
CA SER A 406 15.71 -9.89 8.09
C SER A 406 15.02 -11.20 7.72
N MET A 407 13.77 -11.08 7.30
CA MET A 407 13.02 -12.19 6.74
C MET A 407 13.70 -12.69 5.45
N PRO A 408 13.67 -14.01 5.16
CA PRO A 408 14.09 -14.51 3.87
C PRO A 408 13.18 -13.98 2.76
N ASP A 409 13.77 -13.72 1.60
CA ASP A 409 13.06 -13.26 0.40
C ASP A 409 13.36 -14.24 -0.75
N ILE A 410 12.38 -15.07 -1.10
CA ILE A 410 12.47 -16.02 -2.20
C ILE A 410 11.58 -15.54 -3.33
N ASP A 411 12.18 -14.89 -4.29
CA ASP A 411 11.52 -14.51 -5.54
C ASP A 411 11.28 -15.75 -6.41
N THR A 412 10.03 -15.98 -6.79
CA THR A 412 9.66 -17.11 -7.66
C THR A 412 9.14 -16.60 -8.99
N ASP A 413 9.76 -17.04 -10.07
CA ASP A 413 9.36 -16.71 -11.43
C ASP A 413 8.42 -17.77 -12.00
N PHE A 414 7.26 -17.36 -12.49
CA PHE A 414 6.26 -18.22 -13.15
C PHE A 414 6.03 -17.79 -14.60
N CYS A 415 5.55 -18.72 -15.41
CA CYS A 415 4.97 -18.41 -16.71
C CYS A 415 3.86 -17.35 -16.56
N ILE A 416 3.94 -16.24 -17.31
CA ILE A 416 3.02 -15.11 -17.15
C ILE A 416 1.55 -15.49 -17.45
N GLU A 417 1.32 -16.46 -18.33
CA GLU A 417 -0.04 -16.89 -18.71
C GLU A 417 -0.72 -17.75 -17.65
N LYS A 418 0.06 -18.42 -16.77
CA LYS A 418 -0.48 -19.34 -15.75
C LYS A 418 -0.15 -18.92 -14.31
N ARG A 419 0.47 -17.77 -14.13
CA ARG A 419 0.81 -17.24 -12.79
C ARG A 419 -0.43 -17.14 -11.89
N ASP A 420 -1.54 -16.67 -12.45
CA ASP A 420 -2.77 -16.43 -11.70
C ASP A 420 -3.39 -17.74 -11.18
N GLU A 421 -3.20 -18.87 -11.89
CA GLU A 421 -3.60 -20.21 -11.41
C GLU A 421 -2.88 -20.60 -10.10
N VAL A 422 -1.61 -20.19 -9.95
CA VAL A 422 -0.85 -20.41 -8.70
C VAL A 422 -1.38 -19.53 -7.58
N ILE A 423 -1.73 -18.28 -7.85
CA ILE A 423 -2.33 -17.37 -6.87
C ILE A 423 -3.70 -17.90 -6.41
N GLU A 424 -4.52 -18.40 -7.33
CA GLU A 424 -5.80 -19.04 -7.01
C GLU A 424 -5.60 -20.29 -6.14
N TYR A 425 -4.60 -21.12 -6.45
CA TYR A 425 -4.25 -22.26 -5.62
C TYR A 425 -3.91 -21.87 -4.19
N VAL A 426 -3.01 -20.88 -4.04
CA VAL A 426 -2.60 -20.36 -2.73
C VAL A 426 -3.80 -19.82 -1.96
N THR A 427 -4.68 -19.07 -2.63
CA THR A 427 -5.89 -18.53 -2.03
C THR A 427 -6.82 -19.64 -1.51
N ARG A 428 -7.05 -20.68 -2.30
CA ARG A 428 -7.85 -21.83 -1.87
C ARG A 428 -7.18 -22.66 -0.77
N ARG A 429 -5.86 -22.80 -0.84
CA ARG A 429 -5.08 -23.63 0.08
C ARG A 429 -4.97 -23.04 1.48
N TYR A 430 -4.72 -21.73 1.56
CA TYR A 430 -4.46 -21.02 2.82
C TYR A 430 -5.67 -20.26 3.37
N GLY A 431 -6.70 -20.04 2.55
CA GLY A 431 -7.95 -19.37 2.91
C GLY A 431 -8.14 -18.03 2.19
N GLU A 432 -9.33 -17.80 1.67
CA GLU A 432 -9.70 -16.55 0.99
C GLU A 432 -9.64 -15.32 1.91
N ASP A 433 -9.78 -15.54 3.21
CA ASP A 433 -9.68 -14.50 4.25
C ASP A 433 -8.24 -14.22 4.70
N ARG A 434 -7.26 -15.01 4.26
CA ARG A 434 -5.86 -14.97 4.70
C ARG A 434 -4.86 -14.66 3.60
N VAL A 435 -5.33 -14.51 2.37
CA VAL A 435 -4.51 -14.24 1.20
C VAL A 435 -5.01 -12.99 0.51
N ALA A 436 -4.12 -12.06 0.19
CA ALA A 436 -4.43 -10.87 -0.59
C ALA A 436 -3.22 -10.42 -1.41
N GLN A 437 -3.49 -9.80 -2.55
CA GLN A 437 -2.47 -9.11 -3.33
C GLN A 437 -2.12 -7.76 -2.67
N ILE A 438 -0.92 -7.25 -2.90
CA ILE A 438 -0.44 -6.01 -2.29
C ILE A 438 -0.77 -4.82 -3.19
N ILE A 439 -1.23 -3.72 -2.59
CA ILE A 439 -1.48 -2.46 -3.28
C ILE A 439 -0.16 -1.77 -3.69
N THR A 440 -0.23 -0.99 -4.76
CA THR A 440 0.80 0.00 -5.12
C THR A 440 0.18 1.35 -5.38
N PHE A 441 0.96 2.42 -5.26
CA PHE A 441 0.51 3.77 -5.56
C PHE A 441 1.31 4.37 -6.71
N ASN A 442 0.60 4.92 -7.69
CA ASN A 442 1.17 5.71 -8.77
C ASN A 442 1.19 7.17 -8.35
N ARG A 443 2.39 7.75 -8.29
CA ARG A 443 2.58 9.15 -7.90
C ARG A 443 2.66 10.08 -9.11
N LEU A 444 2.30 11.33 -8.90
CA LEU A 444 2.51 12.41 -9.86
C LEU A 444 4.01 12.73 -9.94
N THR A 445 4.73 12.01 -10.81
CA THR A 445 6.14 12.32 -11.10
C THR A 445 6.26 13.67 -11.81
N SER A 446 7.46 14.26 -11.83
CA SER A 446 7.72 15.55 -12.48
C SER A 446 7.18 15.63 -13.90
N LYS A 447 7.42 14.60 -14.73
CA LYS A 447 6.88 14.55 -16.11
C LYS A 447 5.35 14.42 -16.16
N ALA A 448 4.78 13.64 -15.25
CA ALA A 448 3.33 13.43 -15.21
C ALA A 448 2.59 14.67 -14.71
N VAL A 449 3.04 15.24 -13.59
CA VAL A 449 2.40 16.42 -13.01
C VAL A 449 2.50 17.63 -13.94
N LEU A 450 3.62 17.77 -14.64
CA LEU A 450 3.82 18.85 -15.60
C LEU A 450 2.76 18.81 -16.72
N LYS A 451 2.51 17.62 -17.27
CA LYS A 451 1.47 17.42 -18.31
C LYS A 451 0.05 17.56 -17.77
N ASP A 452 -0.23 17.04 -16.59
CA ASP A 452 -1.56 17.12 -15.96
C ASP A 452 -1.92 18.57 -15.63
N VAL A 453 -1.00 19.35 -15.05
CA VAL A 453 -1.22 20.78 -14.75
C VAL A 453 -1.32 21.61 -16.01
N ALA A 454 -0.51 21.31 -17.05
CA ALA A 454 -0.62 21.99 -18.34
C ALA A 454 -2.03 21.83 -18.95
N ARG A 455 -2.58 20.61 -18.91
CA ARG A 455 -3.95 20.34 -19.37
C ARG A 455 -4.98 21.17 -18.59
N VAL A 456 -4.84 21.28 -17.29
CA VAL A 456 -5.76 22.03 -16.43
C VAL A 456 -5.68 23.54 -16.71
N LEU A 457 -4.49 24.05 -17.07
CA LEU A 457 -4.25 25.44 -17.45
C LEU A 457 -4.54 25.76 -18.92
N ASP A 458 -5.06 24.79 -19.69
CA ASP A 458 -5.30 24.88 -21.14
C ASP A 458 -4.02 25.19 -21.95
N ILE A 459 -2.87 24.71 -21.47
CA ILE A 459 -1.59 24.78 -22.19
C ILE A 459 -1.57 23.68 -23.27
N PRO A 460 -1.19 23.99 -24.52
CA PRO A 460 -1.16 23.02 -25.60
C PRO A 460 -0.29 21.80 -25.30
N TYR A 461 -0.76 20.62 -25.68
CA TYR A 461 -0.04 19.36 -25.45
C TYR A 461 1.39 19.40 -26.03
N ALA A 462 1.58 19.99 -27.22
CA ALA A 462 2.91 20.10 -27.84
C ALA A 462 3.91 20.85 -26.97
N GLU A 463 3.48 21.92 -26.28
CA GLU A 463 4.32 22.67 -25.36
C GLU A 463 4.65 21.88 -24.10
N SER A 464 3.64 21.24 -23.51
CA SER A 464 3.82 20.41 -22.32
C SER A 464 4.70 19.20 -22.60
N ASP A 465 4.57 18.57 -23.76
CA ASP A 465 5.39 17.41 -24.16
C ASP A 465 6.85 17.84 -24.41
N LYS A 466 7.07 18.99 -25.06
CA LYS A 466 8.41 19.54 -25.24
C LYS A 466 9.10 19.78 -23.89
N MET A 467 8.44 20.44 -22.94
CA MET A 467 9.00 20.70 -21.60
C MET A 467 9.25 19.40 -20.83
N ALA A 468 8.33 18.44 -20.87
CA ALA A 468 8.50 17.17 -20.19
C ALA A 468 9.66 16.33 -20.75
N LYS A 469 9.99 16.45 -22.05
CA LYS A 469 11.14 15.78 -22.68
C LYS A 469 12.48 16.35 -22.20
N LEU A 470 12.54 17.61 -21.81
CA LEU A 470 13.75 18.22 -21.24
C LEU A 470 14.11 17.64 -19.87
N ILE A 471 13.19 16.98 -19.15
CA ILE A 471 13.46 16.40 -17.84
C ILE A 471 14.21 15.07 -18.02
N PRO A 472 15.48 14.96 -17.55
CA PRO A 472 16.22 13.71 -17.65
C PRO A 472 15.64 12.63 -16.71
N VAL A 473 15.87 11.37 -17.11
CA VAL A 473 15.50 10.20 -16.31
C VAL A 473 16.78 9.51 -15.85
N VAL A 474 17.02 9.48 -14.55
CA VAL A 474 18.20 8.85 -13.94
C VAL A 474 17.76 7.60 -13.19
N ARG A 475 18.28 6.43 -13.58
CA ARG A 475 17.90 5.13 -12.98
C ARG A 475 16.37 4.91 -12.91
N GLY A 476 15.67 5.23 -13.98
CA GLY A 476 14.21 5.08 -14.09
C GLY A 476 13.38 6.15 -13.36
N LYS A 477 14.00 7.11 -12.66
CA LYS A 477 13.31 8.19 -11.96
C LYS A 477 13.55 9.52 -12.68
N PRO A 478 12.48 10.27 -13.06
CA PRO A 478 12.64 11.59 -13.62
C PRO A 478 13.13 12.58 -12.55
N THR A 479 13.99 13.51 -12.97
CA THR A 479 14.53 14.57 -12.10
C THR A 479 13.39 15.43 -11.56
N LYS A 480 13.44 15.79 -10.27
CA LYS A 480 12.43 16.63 -9.63
C LYS A 480 12.40 18.04 -10.22
N LEU A 481 11.22 18.65 -10.27
CA LEU A 481 11.04 20.01 -10.80
C LEU A 481 11.85 21.05 -10.03
N ALA A 482 11.97 20.92 -8.72
CA ALA A 482 12.80 21.82 -7.91
C ALA A 482 14.29 21.82 -8.34
N VAL A 483 14.83 20.67 -8.75
CA VAL A 483 16.19 20.57 -9.29
C VAL A 483 16.26 21.20 -10.69
N MET A 484 15.23 21.01 -11.51
CA MET A 484 15.18 21.54 -12.88
C MET A 484 15.23 23.08 -12.95
N ILE A 485 14.76 23.77 -11.92
CA ILE A 485 14.76 25.25 -11.85
C ILE A 485 15.89 25.81 -10.98
N SER A 486 16.69 24.96 -10.34
CA SER A 486 17.81 25.37 -9.48
C SER A 486 19.05 25.72 -10.30
N ASP A 487 20.11 26.24 -9.62
CA ASP A 487 21.41 26.49 -10.24
C ASP A 487 22.15 25.18 -10.60
N GLU A 488 21.70 24.04 -10.06
CA GLU A 488 22.21 22.70 -10.37
C GLU A 488 21.40 22.01 -11.49
N THR A 489 20.65 22.78 -12.29
CA THR A 489 19.80 22.23 -13.34
C THR A 489 20.61 21.40 -14.35
N PRO A 490 20.15 20.18 -14.68
CA PRO A 490 20.78 19.39 -15.73
C PRO A 490 20.42 19.86 -17.15
N GLU A 491 19.46 20.80 -17.28
CA GLU A 491 18.95 21.27 -18.57
C GLU A 491 18.64 22.78 -18.51
N GLN A 492 19.53 23.57 -19.04
CA GLN A 492 19.46 25.04 -18.97
C GLN A 492 18.23 25.60 -19.72
N GLU A 493 17.83 25.01 -20.85
CA GLU A 493 16.63 25.45 -21.60
C GLU A 493 15.36 25.40 -20.73
N PHE A 494 15.24 24.40 -19.85
CA PHE A 494 14.11 24.32 -18.92
C PHE A 494 14.07 25.48 -17.93
N LYS A 495 15.23 25.78 -17.32
CA LYS A 495 15.38 26.89 -16.37
C LYS A 495 15.18 28.24 -17.04
N ASP A 496 15.75 28.45 -18.22
CA ASP A 496 15.61 29.73 -18.97
C ASP A 496 14.14 30.01 -19.31
N ARG A 497 13.36 29.01 -19.69
CA ARG A 497 11.92 29.17 -19.92
C ARG A 497 11.18 29.51 -18.64
N TYR A 498 11.51 28.83 -17.52
CA TYR A 498 10.93 29.14 -16.21
C TYR A 498 11.24 30.58 -15.78
N ASP A 499 12.47 31.05 -15.95
CA ASP A 499 12.91 32.38 -15.51
C ASP A 499 12.31 33.50 -16.37
N ASN A 500 12.12 33.30 -17.68
CA ASN A 500 11.76 34.33 -18.63
C ASN A 500 10.30 34.34 -19.09
N GLU A 501 9.57 33.22 -18.96
CA GLU A 501 8.20 33.09 -19.42
C GLU A 501 7.20 32.99 -18.22
N PRO A 502 6.43 34.07 -17.92
CA PRO A 502 5.54 34.11 -16.74
C PRO A 502 4.51 32.98 -16.69
N HIS A 503 3.96 32.55 -17.85
CA HIS A 503 3.01 31.46 -17.90
C HIS A 503 3.66 30.11 -17.59
N VAL A 504 4.92 29.90 -18.01
CA VAL A 504 5.71 28.71 -17.68
C VAL A 504 6.05 28.68 -16.20
N ARG A 505 6.43 29.82 -15.62
CA ARG A 505 6.69 29.94 -14.18
C ARG A 505 5.45 29.55 -13.37
N ARG A 506 4.30 30.17 -13.65
CA ARG A 506 3.04 29.84 -12.98
C ARG A 506 2.70 28.35 -13.07
N TRP A 507 2.87 27.77 -14.26
CA TRP A 507 2.63 26.36 -14.51
C TRP A 507 3.55 25.45 -13.67
N ILE A 508 4.86 25.72 -13.68
CA ILE A 508 5.85 24.92 -12.95
C ILE A 508 5.69 25.09 -11.44
N ASP A 509 5.47 26.30 -10.94
CA ASP A 509 5.24 26.56 -9.50
C ASP A 509 4.03 25.78 -8.98
N MET A 510 2.94 25.75 -9.74
CA MET A 510 1.74 24.97 -9.40
C MET A 510 2.03 23.46 -9.42
N ALA A 511 2.75 22.99 -10.44
CA ALA A 511 3.13 21.59 -10.57
C ALA A 511 4.05 21.12 -9.43
N MET A 512 5.01 21.94 -9.00
CA MET A 512 5.94 21.63 -7.92
C MET A 512 5.24 21.37 -6.58
N ARG A 513 4.14 22.08 -6.30
CA ARG A 513 3.40 21.95 -5.05
C ARG A 513 2.63 20.63 -4.92
N ILE A 514 2.30 20.00 -6.04
CA ILE A 514 1.61 18.69 -6.09
C ILE A 514 2.47 17.57 -6.68
N GLU A 515 3.74 17.87 -7.00
CA GLU A 515 4.71 16.83 -7.40
C GLU A 515 4.91 15.81 -6.28
N GLY A 516 4.84 14.54 -6.63
CA GLY A 516 5.05 13.43 -5.68
C GLY A 516 3.78 12.97 -4.96
N THR A 517 2.66 13.68 -5.07
CA THR A 517 1.39 13.23 -4.48
C THR A 517 0.85 11.97 -5.17
N ASN A 518 0.08 11.18 -4.45
CA ASN A 518 -0.53 9.96 -4.95
C ASN A 518 -1.66 10.29 -5.94
N LYS A 519 -1.64 9.66 -7.11
CA LYS A 519 -2.65 9.87 -8.16
C LYS A 519 -3.68 8.75 -8.21
N THR A 520 -3.20 7.52 -8.25
CA THR A 520 -4.03 6.31 -8.35
C THR A 520 -3.39 5.17 -7.60
N TYR A 521 -4.17 4.17 -7.25
CA TYR A 521 -3.63 2.91 -6.79
C TYR A 521 -3.63 1.86 -7.92
N GLY A 522 -2.80 0.86 -7.76
CA GLY A 522 -2.70 -0.33 -8.60
C GLY A 522 -2.50 -1.57 -7.74
N VAL A 523 -2.23 -2.68 -8.38
CA VAL A 523 -1.87 -3.94 -7.73
C VAL A 523 -0.38 -4.21 -7.96
N HIS A 524 0.33 -4.64 -6.94
CA HIS A 524 1.73 -5.03 -7.08
C HIS A 524 1.85 -6.19 -8.07
N ALA A 525 2.82 -6.08 -8.98
CA ALA A 525 2.96 -7.04 -10.08
C ALA A 525 3.22 -8.49 -9.61
N ALA A 526 3.75 -8.67 -8.40
CA ALA A 526 4.20 -9.96 -7.90
C ALA A 526 3.76 -10.26 -6.46
N GLY A 527 3.61 -9.24 -5.60
CA GLY A 527 3.47 -9.42 -4.16
C GLY A 527 2.10 -9.95 -3.73
N VAL A 528 2.12 -11.05 -2.98
CA VAL A 528 0.97 -11.65 -2.33
C VAL A 528 1.28 -11.85 -0.85
N VAL A 529 0.37 -11.48 0.02
CA VAL A 529 0.46 -11.72 1.46
C VAL A 529 -0.28 -13.01 1.80
N ILE A 530 0.35 -13.84 2.62
CA ILE A 530 -0.27 -15.03 3.22
C ILE A 530 -0.14 -14.90 4.73
N SER A 531 -1.25 -14.97 5.45
CA SER A 531 -1.31 -14.80 6.91
C SER A 531 -1.78 -16.08 7.63
N SER A 532 -1.36 -16.22 8.89
CA SER A 532 -1.92 -17.23 9.80
C SER A 532 -3.33 -16.89 10.27
N ASP A 533 -3.64 -15.59 10.36
CA ASP A 533 -4.90 -15.08 10.87
C ASP A 533 -5.69 -14.38 9.76
N PRO A 534 -7.00 -14.14 9.92
CA PRO A 534 -7.77 -13.37 8.95
C PRO A 534 -7.15 -11.99 8.72
N LEU A 535 -6.89 -11.65 7.46
CA LEU A 535 -6.20 -10.40 7.10
C LEU A 535 -6.98 -9.15 7.50
N ASP A 536 -8.31 -9.19 7.49
CA ASP A 536 -9.15 -8.05 7.86
C ASP A 536 -9.14 -7.71 9.36
N GLU A 537 -8.41 -8.49 10.18
CA GLU A 537 -8.09 -8.19 11.57
C GLU A 537 -6.72 -7.53 11.76
N ILE A 538 -5.91 -7.52 10.69
CA ILE A 538 -4.51 -7.06 10.73
C ILE A 538 -4.32 -5.85 9.83
N VAL A 539 -4.79 -5.91 8.58
CA VAL A 539 -4.64 -4.87 7.57
C VAL A 539 -5.97 -4.52 6.93
N PRO A 540 -6.24 -3.25 6.63
CA PRO A 540 -7.44 -2.89 5.91
C PRO A 540 -7.38 -3.44 4.49
N LEU A 541 -8.50 -4.00 4.02
CA LEU A 541 -8.64 -4.63 2.72
C LEU A 541 -9.60 -3.86 1.82
N GLN A 542 -9.41 -4.01 0.51
CA GLN A 542 -10.33 -3.50 -0.50
C GLN A 542 -10.39 -4.44 -1.71
N ARG A 543 -11.24 -4.15 -2.69
CA ARG A 543 -11.22 -4.83 -3.99
C ARG A 543 -10.58 -3.94 -5.05
N ASN A 544 -9.84 -4.56 -5.97
CA ASN A 544 -9.38 -3.92 -7.19
C ASN A 544 -10.54 -3.83 -8.22
N LYS A 545 -10.26 -3.31 -9.41
CA LYS A 545 -11.26 -3.18 -10.49
C LYS A 545 -11.73 -4.53 -11.02
N GLU A 546 -10.89 -5.52 -10.95
CA GLU A 546 -11.13 -6.91 -11.38
C GLU A 546 -11.94 -7.70 -10.33
N GLY A 547 -12.06 -7.19 -9.10
CA GLY A 547 -12.80 -7.78 -8.00
C GLY A 547 -11.95 -8.56 -7.00
N ASP A 548 -10.63 -8.64 -7.21
CA ASP A 548 -9.71 -9.34 -6.30
C ASP A 548 -9.51 -8.55 -5.00
N VAL A 549 -9.27 -9.26 -3.92
CA VAL A 549 -8.96 -8.66 -2.63
C VAL A 549 -7.50 -8.20 -2.61
N ILE A 550 -7.30 -6.93 -2.29
CA ILE A 550 -5.99 -6.32 -2.13
C ILE A 550 -5.86 -5.63 -0.77
N THR A 551 -4.64 -5.54 -0.26
CA THR A 551 -4.35 -4.78 0.96
C THR A 551 -4.46 -3.29 0.71
N GLN A 552 -4.75 -2.49 1.75
CA GLN A 552 -4.64 -1.03 1.70
C GLN A 552 -3.25 -0.53 2.09
N TYR A 553 -2.38 -1.38 2.58
CA TYR A 553 -0.99 -1.07 2.89
C TYR A 553 -0.08 -1.61 1.80
N PHE A 554 0.93 -0.82 1.42
CA PHE A 554 1.92 -1.22 0.44
C PHE A 554 3.04 -2.06 1.09
N MET A 555 3.96 -2.56 0.27
CA MET A 555 4.91 -3.61 0.62
C MET A 555 5.70 -3.34 1.91
N GLU A 556 6.32 -2.15 2.04
CA GLU A 556 7.17 -1.82 3.17
C GLU A 556 6.39 -1.67 4.49
N ASP A 557 5.09 -1.41 4.41
CA ASP A 557 4.22 -1.33 5.58
C ASP A 557 3.74 -2.71 6.01
N ILE A 558 3.42 -3.57 5.05
CA ILE A 558 3.11 -4.98 5.28
C ILE A 558 4.27 -5.68 6.01
N GLU A 559 5.50 -5.49 5.53
CA GLU A 559 6.71 -6.05 6.15
C GLU A 559 6.94 -5.49 7.56
N ALA A 560 6.73 -4.18 7.77
CA ALA A 560 6.86 -3.55 9.09
C ALA A 560 5.86 -4.10 10.11
N MET A 561 4.73 -4.62 9.67
CA MET A 561 3.72 -5.28 10.52
C MET A 561 4.04 -6.75 10.79
N GLY A 562 5.13 -7.28 10.24
CA GLY A 562 5.55 -8.67 10.39
C GLY A 562 4.81 -9.66 9.50
N LEU A 563 4.02 -9.20 8.54
CA LEU A 563 3.39 -10.05 7.55
C LEU A 563 4.37 -10.46 6.46
N LEU A 564 4.23 -11.69 5.98
CA LEU A 564 5.11 -12.27 5.01
C LEU A 564 4.60 -12.01 3.59
N LYS A 565 5.46 -11.38 2.80
CA LYS A 565 5.26 -11.21 1.36
C LYS A 565 5.82 -12.41 0.61
N MET A 566 5.07 -12.92 -0.35
CA MET A 566 5.51 -13.89 -1.34
C MET A 566 5.50 -13.24 -2.72
N ASP A 567 6.61 -13.33 -3.46
CA ASP A 567 6.73 -12.74 -4.79
C ASP A 567 6.48 -13.78 -5.89
N PHE A 568 5.32 -13.63 -6.55
CA PHE A 568 4.93 -14.44 -7.72
C PHE A 568 5.18 -13.62 -8.99
N LEU A 569 6.38 -13.67 -9.52
CA LEU A 569 6.77 -12.89 -10.69
C LEU A 569 6.34 -13.58 -11.98
N GLY A 570 5.77 -12.83 -12.91
CA GLY A 570 5.41 -13.31 -14.24
C GLY A 570 6.50 -13.03 -15.26
N LEU A 571 7.13 -14.06 -15.83
CA LEU A 571 8.15 -13.93 -16.87
C LEU A 571 7.64 -14.39 -18.23
N LYS A 572 7.68 -13.49 -19.23
CA LYS A 572 7.37 -13.80 -20.63
C LYS A 572 8.34 -14.82 -21.22
N ASN A 573 9.61 -14.80 -20.79
CA ASN A 573 10.63 -15.72 -21.28
C ASN A 573 10.31 -17.18 -20.94
N LEU A 574 9.76 -17.46 -19.74
CA LEU A 574 9.32 -18.80 -19.39
C LEU A 574 8.16 -19.29 -20.28
N THR A 575 7.24 -18.41 -20.61
CA THR A 575 6.15 -18.71 -21.57
C THR A 575 6.72 -19.00 -22.96
N LEU A 576 7.67 -18.20 -23.42
CA LEU A 576 8.32 -18.41 -24.72
C LEU A 576 9.03 -19.75 -24.77
N ILE A 577 9.82 -20.10 -23.75
CA ILE A 577 10.52 -21.38 -23.65
C ILE A 577 9.52 -22.53 -23.68
N GLN A 578 8.46 -22.49 -22.86
CA GLN A 578 7.43 -23.52 -22.83
C GLN A 578 6.77 -23.72 -24.19
N LYS A 579 6.35 -22.63 -24.86
CA LYS A 579 5.73 -22.69 -26.19
C LYS A 579 6.70 -23.26 -27.22
N SER A 580 7.98 -22.90 -27.15
CA SER A 580 9.01 -23.45 -28.05
C SER A 580 9.17 -24.95 -27.84
N ILE A 581 9.22 -25.43 -26.60
CA ILE A 581 9.29 -26.87 -26.28
C ILE A 581 8.06 -27.60 -26.81
N GLN A 582 6.86 -27.07 -26.58
CA GLN A 582 5.60 -27.64 -27.08
C GLN A 582 5.57 -27.72 -28.62
N LEU A 583 6.03 -26.69 -29.31
CA LEU A 583 6.12 -26.67 -30.77
C LEU A 583 7.13 -27.70 -31.28
N ILE A 584 8.30 -27.83 -30.65
CA ILE A 584 9.30 -28.86 -30.98
C ILE A 584 8.71 -30.27 -30.81
N GLU A 585 8.05 -30.53 -29.68
CA GLU A 585 7.39 -31.80 -29.45
C GLU A 585 6.30 -32.09 -30.49
N GLN A 586 5.45 -31.09 -30.79
CA GLN A 586 4.35 -31.22 -31.74
C GLN A 586 4.83 -31.46 -33.18
N TYR A 587 5.84 -30.69 -33.63
CA TYR A 587 6.26 -30.74 -35.05
C TYR A 587 7.44 -31.67 -35.31
N ARG A 588 8.26 -31.94 -34.28
CA ARG A 588 9.47 -32.78 -34.43
C ARG A 588 9.36 -34.11 -33.67
N GLN A 589 8.33 -34.27 -32.81
CA GLN A 589 8.18 -35.43 -31.92
C GLN A 589 9.41 -35.65 -31.02
N ILE A 590 10.14 -34.59 -30.71
CA ILE A 590 11.29 -34.58 -29.81
C ILE A 590 10.85 -34.00 -28.48
N LYS A 591 10.99 -34.78 -27.40
CA LYS A 591 10.74 -34.30 -26.05
C LYS A 591 12.00 -33.57 -25.54
N VAL A 592 11.90 -32.28 -25.28
CA VAL A 592 13.00 -31.45 -24.76
C VAL A 592 12.76 -31.21 -23.28
N ASP A 593 13.70 -31.62 -22.44
CA ASP A 593 13.76 -31.21 -21.05
C ASP A 593 14.68 -29.99 -20.91
N PRO A 594 14.17 -28.81 -20.55
CA PRO A 594 15.00 -27.62 -20.39
C PRO A 594 16.06 -27.76 -19.28
N TYR A 595 15.90 -28.73 -18.38
CA TYR A 595 16.87 -29.02 -17.31
C TYR A 595 17.98 -29.98 -17.77
N GLU A 596 17.77 -30.78 -18.81
CA GLU A 596 18.85 -31.58 -19.43
C GLU A 596 19.88 -30.70 -20.15
N VAL A 597 19.50 -29.51 -20.60
CA VAL A 597 20.43 -28.56 -21.21
C VAL A 597 21.52 -28.17 -20.20
N THR A 598 21.18 -27.98 -18.93
CA THR A 598 22.17 -27.75 -17.86
C THR A 598 23.06 -28.95 -17.57
N ALA A 599 22.57 -30.18 -17.76
CA ALA A 599 23.41 -31.39 -17.66
C ALA A 599 24.36 -31.50 -18.82
N ASN A 600 23.94 -31.10 -20.02
CA ASN A 600 24.82 -31.02 -21.20
C ASN A 600 25.85 -29.89 -21.07
N GLU A 601 25.49 -28.75 -20.48
CA GLU A 601 26.41 -27.67 -20.15
C GLU A 601 27.55 -28.16 -19.23
N ARG A 602 27.23 -28.95 -18.20
CA ARG A 602 28.25 -29.57 -17.34
C ARG A 602 29.18 -30.52 -18.10
N LYS A 603 28.67 -31.23 -19.12
CA LYS A 603 29.52 -32.05 -20.00
C LYS A 603 30.40 -31.17 -20.87
N VAL A 604 29.84 -30.14 -21.46
CA VAL A 604 30.59 -29.18 -22.31
C VAL A 604 31.64 -28.47 -21.49
N GLN A 605 31.35 -27.96 -20.29
CA GLN A 605 32.35 -27.34 -19.42
C GLN A 605 33.47 -28.31 -19.02
N LYS A 606 33.16 -29.60 -18.75
CA LYS A 606 34.18 -30.62 -18.50
C LYS A 606 35.04 -30.90 -19.72
N ILE A 607 34.48 -30.87 -20.92
CA ILE A 607 35.20 -31.03 -22.19
C ILE A 607 36.10 -29.82 -22.43
N LEU A 608 35.57 -28.60 -22.24
CA LEU A 608 36.33 -27.35 -22.35
C LEU A 608 37.51 -27.30 -21.36
N ALA A 609 37.24 -27.66 -20.08
CA ALA A 609 38.28 -27.71 -19.04
C ALA A 609 39.40 -28.72 -19.34
N LYS A 610 39.14 -29.72 -20.19
CA LYS A 610 40.15 -30.70 -20.65
C LYS A 610 40.82 -30.33 -21.97
N GLY A 611 40.38 -29.22 -22.60
CA GLY A 611 40.91 -28.81 -23.92
C GLY A 611 40.47 -29.70 -25.09
N GLU A 612 39.44 -30.53 -24.90
CA GLU A 612 38.94 -31.51 -25.89
C GLU A 612 37.79 -30.90 -26.72
N THR A 613 38.02 -29.73 -27.34
CA THR A 613 36.97 -28.94 -28.04
C THR A 613 36.35 -29.64 -29.24
N ASP A 614 37.08 -30.58 -29.84
CA ASP A 614 36.64 -31.44 -30.95
C ASP A 614 35.50 -32.42 -30.56
N LYS A 615 35.22 -32.56 -29.26
CA LYS A 615 34.14 -33.40 -28.72
C LYS A 615 32.86 -32.62 -28.43
N ILE A 616 32.85 -31.31 -28.67
CA ILE A 616 31.64 -30.48 -28.49
C ILE A 616 30.82 -30.55 -29.77
N PRO A 617 29.50 -30.84 -29.72
CA PRO A 617 28.63 -30.76 -30.88
C PRO A 617 28.65 -29.36 -31.50
N GLU A 618 28.71 -29.28 -32.83
CA GLU A 618 28.89 -28.04 -33.60
C GLU A 618 27.76 -27.00 -33.34
N ASP A 619 26.58 -27.46 -33.12
CA ASP A 619 25.42 -26.63 -32.76
C ASP A 619 25.53 -26.01 -31.35
N VAL A 620 26.10 -26.75 -30.40
CA VAL A 620 26.40 -26.28 -29.05
C VAL A 620 27.52 -25.26 -29.06
N GLU A 621 28.59 -25.50 -29.85
CA GLU A 621 29.71 -24.56 -30.03
C GLU A 621 29.21 -23.23 -30.65
N LYS A 622 28.30 -23.29 -31.63
CA LYS A 622 27.69 -22.10 -32.22
C LYS A 622 26.85 -21.33 -31.22
N ALA A 623 26.08 -22.01 -30.37
CA ALA A 623 25.27 -21.37 -29.33
C ALA A 623 26.17 -20.67 -28.30
N TYR A 624 27.26 -21.27 -27.87
CA TYR A 624 28.22 -20.62 -26.97
C TYR A 624 28.92 -19.40 -27.61
N LYS A 625 29.29 -19.46 -28.86
CA LYS A 625 29.87 -18.31 -29.59
C LYS A 625 28.88 -17.15 -29.73
N LEU A 626 27.60 -17.45 -29.90
CA LEU A 626 26.53 -16.43 -29.94
C LEU A 626 26.27 -15.80 -28.55
N LEU A 627 26.35 -16.58 -27.47
CA LEU A 627 26.26 -16.11 -26.09
C LEU A 627 27.46 -15.21 -25.72
N GLU A 628 28.68 -15.63 -26.06
CA GLU A 628 29.91 -14.83 -25.85
C GLU A 628 29.90 -13.52 -26.66
N ALA A 629 29.29 -13.53 -27.83
CA ALA A 629 29.15 -12.34 -28.69
C ALA A 629 28.00 -11.39 -28.26
N GLY A 630 27.26 -11.72 -27.20
CA GLY A 630 26.09 -10.92 -26.75
C GLY A 630 24.93 -10.90 -27.76
N ALA A 631 24.89 -11.88 -28.68
CA ALA A 631 23.86 -11.97 -29.74
C ALA A 631 22.59 -12.73 -29.27
N LEU A 632 22.61 -13.28 -28.06
CA LEU A 632 21.47 -13.90 -27.38
C LEU A 632 21.38 -13.24 -25.98
N GLU A 633 20.54 -12.21 -25.85
CA GLU A 633 20.09 -11.73 -24.55
C GLU A 633 18.94 -12.58 -24.00
#